data_1aa99b5d663c95af4ec494c38e26eed6
#
_entry.id   1aa99b5d663c95af4ec494c38e26eed6
#
_cell.length_a   1.000
_cell.length_b   1.000
_cell.length_c   1.000
_cell.angle_alpha   90.00
_cell.angle_beta   90.00
_cell.angle_gamma   90.00
#
_symmetry.space_group_name_H-M   'P 1'
#
loop_
_entity.id
_entity.type
_entity.pdbx_description
1 polymer ?
#
loop_
_entity_poly.entity_id
_entity_poly.type
_entity_poly.pdbx_seq_one_letter_code
_entity_poly.pdbx_strand_id
1 'polypeptide(L)'
;MRILVATVTAGGGHIQAAAALEEAWKMAWPDDDVKRVDLLDLVPKLQRKVYAEGYVKLVEHAPELYELFFNKTDNPRRLRELGTLRRRFAEHTNRKFVRLFRQFEPAAVLCTHFLPLEVLGSLKGRYVARFPFTTCVITDFEAHALWMEPVVDLYCVAADETKARLVARSVEGDRVSVTGIPIAARFSDALDATAIRRRFGLRDDLPTILVLGGGFGMGPVAAILAALDDVKRPFQTVVVAGRNIELRRELGAQDRRHPTHVLGFVTNMHECMAVADLIITKPGGLTSAEALALGKPLLILSPIPGQEMANSDFLLERGAAAKANRVEDVPFRVEQLLGSAKHQEMAAAARAIGRPDAARVICAAVAEHVRT
;
A
#
# COMPACT_ATOMS: atom_id res chain seq x y z
N MET A 1 -27.31 -6.17 -2.16
CA MET A 1 -26.92 -5.66 -0.82
C MET A 1 -26.16 -4.34 -1.00
N ARG A 2 -26.08 -3.43 0.02
CA ARG A 2 -25.34 -2.16 -0.10
C ARG A 2 -24.03 -2.26 0.67
N ILE A 3 -22.89 -2.03 0.00
CA ILE A 3 -21.53 -2.15 0.54
C ILE A 3 -20.80 -0.82 0.36
N LEU A 4 -20.23 -0.31 1.43
CA LEU A 4 -19.47 0.93 1.42
C LEU A 4 -17.97 0.62 1.60
N VAL A 5 -17.16 1.03 0.64
CA VAL A 5 -15.69 0.99 0.76
C VAL A 5 -15.20 2.40 1.04
N ALA A 6 -14.70 2.64 2.26
CA ALA A 6 -14.30 3.96 2.72
C ALA A 6 -12.77 4.08 2.82
N THR A 7 -12.21 5.12 2.20
CA THR A 7 -10.77 5.34 2.11
C THR A 7 -10.40 6.81 2.30
N VAL A 8 -9.10 7.10 2.27
CA VAL A 8 -8.54 8.46 2.31
C VAL A 8 -7.33 8.54 1.38
N THR A 9 -7.26 9.60 0.58
CA THR A 9 -6.07 9.93 -0.23
C THR A 9 -4.93 10.45 0.68
N ALA A 10 -4.31 9.53 1.42
CA ALA A 10 -3.07 9.76 2.14
C ALA A 10 -1.97 8.87 1.53
N GLY A 11 -1.48 9.24 0.34
CA GLY A 11 -0.69 8.36 -0.51
C GLY A 11 -1.55 7.52 -1.47
N GLY A 12 -0.89 6.75 -2.36
CA GLY A 12 -1.58 5.94 -3.38
C GLY A 12 -2.13 4.60 -2.86
N GLY A 13 -1.53 4.04 -1.81
CA GLY A 13 -1.79 2.67 -1.36
C GLY A 13 -3.24 2.43 -0.91
N HIS A 14 -3.75 3.25 -0.01
CA HIS A 14 -5.11 3.10 0.53
C HIS A 14 -6.21 3.14 -0.53
N ILE A 15 -6.05 4.02 -1.54
CA ILE A 15 -7.02 4.15 -2.64
C ILE A 15 -7.00 2.93 -3.54
N GLN A 16 -5.81 2.42 -3.86
CA GLN A 16 -5.67 1.22 -4.71
C GLN A 16 -6.19 -0.02 -3.98
N ALA A 17 -5.91 -0.14 -2.68
CA ALA A 17 -6.50 -1.19 -1.84
C ALA A 17 -8.04 -1.13 -1.82
N ALA A 18 -8.60 0.07 -1.68
CA ALA A 18 -10.05 0.27 -1.76
C ALA A 18 -10.62 -0.06 -3.14
N ALA A 19 -9.90 0.28 -4.21
CA ALA A 19 -10.29 -0.06 -5.58
C ALA A 19 -10.29 -1.58 -5.82
N ALA A 20 -9.28 -2.29 -5.29
CA ALA A 20 -9.18 -3.74 -5.37
C ALA A 20 -10.35 -4.44 -4.63
N LEU A 21 -10.74 -3.92 -3.46
CA LEU A 21 -11.90 -4.44 -2.72
C LEU A 21 -13.22 -4.22 -3.48
N GLU A 22 -13.40 -3.01 -4.05
CA GLU A 22 -14.58 -2.70 -4.88
C GLU A 22 -14.66 -3.63 -6.09
N GLU A 23 -13.55 -3.83 -6.81
CA GLU A 23 -13.44 -4.73 -7.95
C GLU A 23 -13.78 -6.17 -7.55
N ALA A 24 -13.13 -6.68 -6.51
CA ALA A 24 -13.33 -8.05 -6.03
C ALA A 24 -14.77 -8.30 -5.57
N TRP A 25 -15.39 -7.34 -4.88
CA TRP A 25 -16.78 -7.47 -4.47
C TRP A 25 -17.75 -7.51 -5.67
N LYS A 26 -17.59 -6.58 -6.61
CA LYS A 26 -18.44 -6.52 -7.83
C LYS A 26 -18.29 -7.78 -8.71
N MET A 27 -17.09 -8.36 -8.75
CA MET A 27 -16.87 -9.62 -9.47
C MET A 27 -17.58 -10.80 -8.81
N ALA A 28 -17.58 -10.88 -7.48
CA ALA A 28 -18.18 -11.97 -6.74
C ALA A 28 -19.71 -11.83 -6.60
N TRP A 29 -20.20 -10.59 -6.48
CA TRP A 29 -21.63 -10.28 -6.28
C TRP A 29 -22.05 -9.07 -7.13
N PRO A 30 -22.27 -9.27 -8.44
CA PRO A 30 -22.53 -8.18 -9.38
C PRO A 30 -23.85 -7.43 -9.13
N ASP A 31 -24.82 -8.04 -8.45
CA ASP A 31 -26.11 -7.42 -8.11
C ASP A 31 -26.06 -6.53 -6.85
N ASP A 32 -24.93 -6.49 -6.16
CA ASP A 32 -24.77 -5.64 -4.97
C ASP A 32 -24.44 -4.20 -5.37
N ASP A 33 -25.01 -3.23 -4.64
CA ASP A 33 -24.67 -1.82 -4.78
C ASP A 33 -23.40 -1.50 -3.98
N VAL A 34 -22.25 -1.43 -4.67
CA VAL A 34 -20.96 -1.16 -4.07
C VAL A 34 -20.54 0.28 -4.35
N LYS A 35 -20.33 1.04 -3.28
CA LYS A 35 -19.90 2.43 -3.36
C LYS A 35 -18.55 2.64 -2.70
N ARG A 36 -17.57 3.11 -3.48
CA ARG A 36 -16.28 3.54 -2.94
C ARG A 36 -16.29 5.06 -2.69
N VAL A 37 -15.78 5.48 -1.54
CA VAL A 37 -15.77 6.88 -1.11
C VAL A 37 -14.42 7.26 -0.51
N ASP A 38 -13.81 8.30 -1.06
CA ASP A 38 -12.68 8.97 -0.44
C ASP A 38 -13.20 10.11 0.46
N LEU A 39 -12.89 10.05 1.75
CA LEU A 39 -13.34 11.07 2.69
C LEU A 39 -12.82 12.47 2.33
N LEU A 40 -11.62 12.56 1.74
CA LEU A 40 -11.06 13.85 1.33
C LEU A 40 -11.80 14.50 0.15
N ASP A 41 -12.57 13.76 -0.62
CA ASP A 41 -13.44 14.33 -1.65
C ASP A 41 -14.69 15.01 -1.06
N LEU A 42 -15.02 14.69 0.19
CA LEU A 42 -16.19 15.18 0.89
C LEU A 42 -15.91 16.37 1.84
N VAL A 43 -14.63 16.68 2.05
CA VAL A 43 -14.22 17.84 2.87
C VAL A 43 -13.94 19.09 2.01
N PRO A 44 -13.93 20.30 2.61
CA PRO A 44 -13.55 21.51 1.88
C PRO A 44 -12.16 21.40 1.23
N LYS A 45 -11.98 22.01 0.05
CA LYS A 45 -10.71 21.98 -0.71
C LYS A 45 -9.49 22.40 0.13
N LEU A 46 -9.64 23.40 0.99
CA LEU A 46 -8.56 23.84 1.87
C LEU A 46 -8.16 22.75 2.88
N GLN A 47 -9.12 22.08 3.49
CA GLN A 47 -8.87 20.99 4.45
C GLN A 47 -8.21 19.80 3.75
N ARG A 48 -8.68 19.44 2.54
CA ARG A 48 -8.06 18.41 1.69
C ARG A 48 -6.60 18.74 1.39
N LYS A 49 -6.34 20.01 1.00
CA LYS A 49 -4.99 20.49 0.69
C LYS A 49 -4.07 20.40 1.91
N VAL A 50 -4.54 20.90 3.06
CA VAL A 50 -3.77 20.84 4.32
C VAL A 50 -3.45 19.40 4.72
N TYR A 51 -4.41 18.49 4.61
CA TYR A 51 -4.21 17.08 4.97
C TYR A 51 -3.21 16.38 4.03
N ALA A 52 -3.44 16.44 2.71
CA ALA A 52 -2.61 15.75 1.73
C ALA A 52 -1.21 16.37 1.59
N GLU A 53 -1.11 17.71 1.42
CA GLU A 53 0.19 18.39 1.29
C GLU A 53 0.94 18.46 2.62
N GLY A 54 0.21 18.59 3.75
CA GLY A 54 0.81 18.63 5.08
C GLY A 54 1.52 17.31 5.42
N TYR A 55 0.90 16.18 5.10
CA TYR A 55 1.53 14.85 5.24
C TYR A 55 2.80 14.73 4.39
N VAL A 56 2.70 15.04 3.09
CA VAL A 56 3.84 14.96 2.16
C VAL A 56 4.98 15.86 2.64
N LYS A 57 4.69 17.12 2.95
CA LYS A 57 5.72 18.07 3.43
C LYS A 57 6.35 17.62 4.75
N LEU A 58 5.57 17.08 5.67
CA LEU A 58 6.10 16.58 6.95
C LEU A 58 7.08 15.42 6.74
N VAL A 59 6.71 14.47 5.86
CA VAL A 59 7.56 13.32 5.54
C VAL A 59 8.83 13.73 4.79
N GLU A 60 8.74 14.67 3.85
CA GLU A 60 9.87 15.09 3.00
C GLU A 60 10.84 16.03 3.71
N HIS A 61 10.33 16.99 4.51
CA HIS A 61 11.14 18.07 5.07
C HIS A 61 11.43 17.93 6.56
N ALA A 62 10.66 17.09 7.28
CA ALA A 62 10.82 16.88 8.70
C ALA A 62 10.56 15.42 9.10
N PRO A 63 11.30 14.43 8.53
CA PRO A 63 11.06 13.01 8.79
C PRO A 63 11.23 12.62 10.26
N GLU A 64 12.15 13.26 10.99
CA GLU A 64 12.34 13.04 12.43
C GLU A 64 11.12 13.49 13.25
N LEU A 65 10.50 14.62 12.88
CA LEU A 65 9.29 15.10 13.53
C LEU A 65 8.10 14.16 13.22
N TYR A 66 8.03 13.65 12.00
CA TYR A 66 7.05 12.64 11.62
C TYR A 66 7.21 11.36 12.44
N GLU A 67 8.43 10.86 12.58
CA GLU A 67 8.76 9.68 13.39
C GLU A 67 8.37 9.87 14.86
N LEU A 68 8.72 11.02 15.43
CA LEU A 68 8.34 11.36 16.80
C LEU A 68 6.82 11.37 16.98
N PHE A 69 6.09 11.95 16.03
CA PHE A 69 4.64 11.99 16.05
C PHE A 69 4.04 10.59 15.89
N PHE A 70 4.54 9.81 14.94
CA PHE A 70 4.13 8.42 14.70
C PHE A 70 4.30 7.58 15.97
N ASN A 71 5.49 7.61 16.58
CA ASN A 71 5.79 6.85 17.79
C ASN A 71 4.96 7.30 19.00
N LYS A 72 4.72 8.61 19.17
CA LYS A 72 3.89 9.14 20.25
C LYS A 72 2.42 8.75 20.11
N THR A 73 1.92 8.62 18.89
CA THR A 73 0.54 8.23 18.61
C THR A 73 0.36 6.69 18.57
N ASP A 74 1.45 5.90 18.53
CA ASP A 74 1.38 4.44 18.61
C ASP A 74 1.21 3.92 20.06
N ASN A 75 0.33 4.56 20.83
CA ASN A 75 0.01 4.18 22.20
C ASN A 75 -1.50 3.95 22.38
N PRO A 76 -1.95 2.67 22.44
CA PRO A 76 -3.38 2.35 22.54
C PRO A 76 -4.08 2.92 23.80
N ARG A 77 -3.35 3.10 24.92
CA ARG A 77 -3.92 3.68 26.16
C ARG A 77 -4.24 5.14 25.98
N ARG A 78 -3.28 5.92 25.50
CA ARG A 78 -3.47 7.36 25.21
C ARG A 78 -4.55 7.62 24.16
N LEU A 79 -4.58 6.79 23.11
CA LEU A 79 -5.61 6.92 22.07
C LEU A 79 -7.01 6.58 22.60
N ARG A 80 -7.15 5.67 23.56
CA ARG A 80 -8.43 5.40 24.23
C ARG A 80 -8.89 6.58 25.09
N GLU A 81 -8.01 7.19 25.86
CA GLU A 81 -8.32 8.37 26.68
C GLU A 81 -8.82 9.56 25.84
N LEU A 82 -8.15 9.83 24.71
CA LEU A 82 -8.54 10.89 23.78
C LEU A 82 -9.62 10.47 22.78
N GLY A 83 -10.02 9.19 22.79
CA GLY A 83 -10.85 8.58 21.75
C GLY A 83 -12.19 9.30 21.52
N THR A 84 -12.87 9.71 22.60
CA THR A 84 -14.17 10.42 22.48
C THR A 84 -14.02 11.77 21.80
N LEU A 85 -13.01 12.55 22.19
CA LEU A 85 -12.75 13.87 21.62
C LEU A 85 -12.33 13.75 20.15
N ARG A 86 -11.40 12.82 19.85
CA ARG A 86 -10.89 12.55 18.50
C ARG A 86 -12.03 12.13 17.56
N ARG A 87 -12.87 11.17 17.96
CA ARG A 87 -14.02 10.71 17.17
C ARG A 87 -15.05 11.82 16.93
N ARG A 88 -15.38 12.64 17.94
CA ARG A 88 -16.29 13.80 17.76
C ARG A 88 -15.71 14.83 16.79
N PHE A 89 -14.42 15.09 16.86
CA PHE A 89 -13.74 15.97 15.91
C PHE A 89 -13.77 15.39 14.49
N ALA A 90 -13.44 14.10 14.32
CA ALA A 90 -13.52 13.41 13.04
C ALA A 90 -14.93 13.45 12.44
N GLU A 91 -15.98 13.22 13.24
CA GLU A 91 -17.38 13.33 12.80
C GLU A 91 -17.72 14.76 12.36
N HIS A 92 -17.33 15.76 13.16
CA HIS A 92 -17.62 17.15 12.87
C HIS A 92 -16.99 17.62 11.55
N THR A 93 -15.76 17.22 11.30
CA THR A 93 -15.01 17.59 10.09
C THR A 93 -15.48 16.82 8.85
N ASN A 94 -16.12 15.64 9.03
CA ASN A 94 -16.57 14.77 7.96
C ASN A 94 -18.11 14.65 7.83
N ARG A 95 -18.85 15.76 8.09
CA ARG A 95 -20.34 15.76 8.08
C ARG A 95 -20.97 15.28 6.77
N LYS A 96 -20.30 15.51 5.62
CA LYS A 96 -20.82 15.03 4.33
C LYS A 96 -20.72 13.51 4.22
N PHE A 97 -19.64 12.91 4.75
CA PHE A 97 -19.52 11.45 4.84
C PHE A 97 -20.61 10.89 5.76
N VAL A 98 -20.85 11.50 6.93
CA VAL A 98 -21.93 11.08 7.85
C VAL A 98 -23.30 11.12 7.16
N ARG A 99 -23.58 12.17 6.37
CA ARG A 99 -24.83 12.27 5.59
C ARG A 99 -24.94 11.17 4.56
N LEU A 100 -23.86 10.94 3.77
CA LEU A 100 -23.80 9.89 2.76
C LEU A 100 -24.00 8.52 3.41
N PHE A 101 -23.31 8.22 4.50
CA PHE A 101 -23.42 6.98 5.25
C PHE A 101 -24.87 6.70 5.70
N ARG A 102 -25.55 7.72 6.25
CA ARG A 102 -26.96 7.61 6.66
C ARG A 102 -27.91 7.41 5.51
N GLN A 103 -27.67 8.05 4.35
CA GLN A 103 -28.50 7.90 3.15
C GLN A 103 -28.27 6.58 2.43
N PHE A 104 -27.04 6.12 2.42
CA PHE A 104 -26.66 4.87 1.74
C PHE A 104 -27.06 3.64 2.55
N GLU A 105 -27.13 3.72 3.88
CA GLU A 105 -27.50 2.62 4.80
C GLU A 105 -26.79 1.31 4.43
N PRO A 106 -25.45 1.24 4.49
CA PRO A 106 -24.71 0.05 4.09
C PRO A 106 -24.98 -1.13 5.02
N ALA A 107 -24.97 -2.35 4.52
CA ALA A 107 -24.94 -3.57 5.31
C ALA A 107 -23.54 -3.84 5.88
N ALA A 108 -22.50 -3.50 5.11
CA ALA A 108 -21.11 -3.56 5.55
C ALA A 108 -20.32 -2.33 5.10
N VAL A 109 -19.28 -1.99 5.89
CA VAL A 109 -18.29 -0.95 5.57
C VAL A 109 -16.89 -1.56 5.64
N LEU A 110 -16.13 -1.44 4.55
CA LEU A 110 -14.72 -1.82 4.48
C LEU A 110 -13.86 -0.55 4.50
N CYS A 111 -13.02 -0.39 5.50
CA CYS A 111 -12.19 0.80 5.70
C CYS A 111 -10.72 0.47 5.43
N THR A 112 -10.13 1.10 4.43
CA THR A 112 -8.70 0.97 4.09
C THR A 112 -7.85 2.09 4.71
N HIS A 113 -8.44 2.90 5.59
CA HIS A 113 -7.77 3.94 6.36
C HIS A 113 -8.45 4.12 7.73
N PHE A 114 -7.72 4.59 8.75
CA PHE A 114 -8.25 4.73 10.11
C PHE A 114 -9.29 5.86 10.28
N LEU A 115 -9.21 6.95 9.49
CA LEU A 115 -10.12 8.09 9.63
C LEU A 115 -11.62 7.72 9.46
N PRO A 116 -12.04 6.92 8.47
CA PRO A 116 -13.41 6.41 8.41
C PRO A 116 -13.84 5.67 9.68
N LEU A 117 -12.94 4.89 10.29
CA LEU A 117 -13.22 4.15 11.54
C LEU A 117 -13.48 5.09 12.70
N GLU A 118 -12.72 6.18 12.83
CA GLU A 118 -12.96 7.21 13.85
C GLU A 118 -14.35 7.86 13.72
N VAL A 119 -14.75 8.19 12.48
CA VAL A 119 -16.08 8.75 12.21
C VAL A 119 -17.18 7.74 12.55
N LEU A 120 -17.04 6.48 12.11
CA LEU A 120 -17.99 5.41 12.40
C LEU A 120 -18.07 5.13 13.91
N GLY A 121 -16.93 5.15 14.61
CA GLY A 121 -16.86 4.99 16.06
C GLY A 121 -17.62 6.08 16.84
N SER A 122 -17.70 7.30 16.30
CA SER A 122 -18.55 8.37 16.86
C SER A 122 -20.05 8.11 16.64
N LEU A 123 -20.43 7.38 15.61
CA LEU A 123 -21.82 7.14 15.24
C LEU A 123 -22.43 5.91 15.95
N LYS A 124 -21.64 4.85 16.20
CA LYS A 124 -22.12 3.53 16.66
C LYS A 124 -23.07 3.63 17.87
N GLY A 125 -22.75 4.42 18.89
CA GLY A 125 -23.57 4.58 20.10
C GLY A 125 -24.86 5.42 19.95
N ARG A 126 -25.03 6.09 18.78
CA ARG A 126 -26.18 6.95 18.48
C ARG A 126 -27.03 6.45 17.31
N TYR A 127 -26.68 5.29 16.78
CA TYR A 127 -27.39 4.68 15.66
C TYR A 127 -28.52 3.78 16.20
N VAL A 128 -29.75 4.15 15.88
CA VAL A 128 -30.95 3.44 16.38
C VAL A 128 -31.19 2.14 15.60
N ALA A 129 -30.79 2.11 14.33
CA ALA A 129 -30.84 0.91 13.48
C ALA A 129 -29.64 -0.02 13.74
N ARG A 130 -29.69 -1.24 13.19
CA ARG A 130 -28.55 -2.16 13.21
C ARG A 130 -27.35 -1.47 12.56
N PHE A 131 -26.25 -1.33 13.30
CA PHE A 131 -25.01 -0.76 12.77
C PHE A 131 -24.40 -1.73 11.75
N PRO A 132 -23.86 -1.23 10.61
CA PRO A 132 -23.27 -2.09 9.60
C PRO A 132 -22.05 -2.86 10.13
N PHE A 133 -21.83 -4.05 9.61
CA PHE A 133 -20.60 -4.80 9.88
C PHE A 133 -19.39 -4.01 9.40
N THR A 134 -18.50 -3.68 10.31
CA THR A 134 -17.39 -2.75 10.06
C THR A 134 -16.06 -3.48 10.02
N THR A 135 -15.41 -3.47 8.87
CA THR A 135 -14.12 -4.11 8.62
C THR A 135 -13.01 -3.09 8.51
N CYS A 136 -11.94 -3.31 9.26
CA CYS A 136 -10.67 -2.59 9.15
C CYS A 136 -9.72 -3.39 8.28
N VAL A 137 -9.27 -2.82 7.15
CA VAL A 137 -8.29 -3.44 6.25
C VAL A 137 -6.97 -2.69 6.37
N ILE A 138 -6.02 -3.27 7.09
CA ILE A 138 -4.71 -2.68 7.33
C ILE A 138 -3.84 -2.88 6.09
N THR A 139 -3.28 -1.80 5.57
CA THR A 139 -2.53 -1.73 4.30
C THR A 139 -1.02 -1.70 4.48
N ASP A 140 -0.54 -2.05 5.66
CA ASP A 140 0.88 -2.20 6.02
C ASP A 140 1.11 -3.54 6.72
N PHE A 141 2.37 -3.99 6.80
CA PHE A 141 2.73 -5.23 7.50
C PHE A 141 2.79 -5.04 9.03
N GLU A 142 2.62 -3.83 9.49
CA GLU A 142 2.48 -3.51 10.91
C GLU A 142 1.21 -2.72 11.19
N ALA A 143 0.60 -2.96 12.38
CA ALA A 143 -0.59 -2.27 12.83
C ALA A 143 -0.26 -1.14 13.80
N HIS A 144 -0.46 0.10 13.41
CA HIS A 144 -0.40 1.27 14.28
C HIS A 144 -1.66 1.35 15.17
N ALA A 145 -1.54 1.90 16.37
CA ALA A 145 -2.64 2.01 17.33
C ALA A 145 -3.86 2.82 16.81
N LEU A 146 -3.68 3.72 15.84
CA LEU A 146 -4.78 4.46 15.20
C LEU A 146 -5.78 3.55 14.47
N TRP A 147 -5.39 2.35 14.07
CA TRP A 147 -6.30 1.38 13.45
C TRP A 147 -7.24 0.71 14.46
N MET A 148 -6.91 0.79 15.76
CA MET A 148 -7.61 0.07 16.82
C MET A 148 -8.83 0.86 17.30
N GLU A 149 -9.94 0.77 16.57
CA GLU A 149 -11.19 1.41 16.94
C GLU A 149 -12.25 0.40 17.42
N PRO A 150 -12.99 0.68 18.51
CA PRO A 150 -13.99 -0.24 19.06
C PRO A 150 -15.15 -0.56 18.12
N VAL A 151 -15.31 0.22 17.07
CA VAL A 151 -16.37 0.03 16.06
C VAL A 151 -16.09 -1.15 15.14
N VAL A 152 -14.83 -1.57 15.03
CA VAL A 152 -14.38 -2.62 14.11
C VAL A 152 -14.89 -3.98 14.57
N ASP A 153 -15.54 -4.71 13.71
CA ASP A 153 -16.01 -6.08 13.94
C ASP A 153 -14.97 -7.09 13.42
N LEU A 154 -14.28 -6.79 12.31
CA LEU A 154 -13.24 -7.63 11.71
C LEU A 154 -12.01 -6.81 11.29
N TYR A 155 -10.83 -7.25 11.69
CA TYR A 155 -9.53 -6.77 11.21
C TYR A 155 -8.99 -7.72 10.15
N CYS A 156 -8.69 -7.21 8.96
CA CYS A 156 -7.98 -7.92 7.91
C CYS A 156 -6.55 -7.39 7.86
N VAL A 157 -5.57 -8.27 8.07
CA VAL A 157 -4.16 -7.93 8.26
C VAL A 157 -3.25 -8.63 7.27
N ALA A 158 -2.06 -8.05 7.06
CA ALA A 158 -1.09 -8.51 6.07
C ALA A 158 -0.45 -9.86 6.43
N ALA A 159 -0.11 -10.09 7.71
CA ALA A 159 0.70 -11.19 8.18
C ALA A 159 0.36 -11.60 9.62
N ASP A 160 0.89 -12.74 10.05
CA ASP A 160 0.72 -13.27 11.41
C ASP A 160 1.34 -12.33 12.47
N GLU A 161 2.44 -11.66 12.16
CA GLU A 161 3.07 -10.66 13.01
C GLU A 161 2.14 -9.47 13.28
N THR A 162 1.43 -9.03 12.25
CA THR A 162 0.43 -7.95 12.37
C THR A 162 -0.74 -8.39 13.27
N LYS A 163 -1.20 -9.65 13.12
CA LYS A 163 -2.20 -10.26 14.01
C LYS A 163 -1.70 -10.34 15.45
N ALA A 164 -0.50 -10.87 15.65
CA ALA A 164 0.10 -11.02 16.99
C ALA A 164 0.21 -9.65 17.69
N ARG A 165 0.57 -8.58 16.97
CA ARG A 165 0.65 -7.23 17.51
C ARG A 165 -0.72 -6.69 17.94
N LEU A 166 -1.78 -6.90 17.16
CA LEU A 166 -3.14 -6.49 17.53
C LEU A 166 -3.61 -7.26 18.78
N VAL A 167 -3.38 -8.56 18.82
CA VAL A 167 -3.74 -9.41 19.97
C VAL A 167 -2.98 -8.98 21.25
N ALA A 168 -1.68 -8.72 21.15
CA ALA A 168 -0.88 -8.21 22.27
C ALA A 168 -1.38 -6.83 22.78
N ARG A 169 -2.12 -6.09 21.95
CA ARG A 169 -2.76 -4.81 22.28
C ARG A 169 -4.23 -4.93 22.66
N SER A 170 -4.68 -6.16 23.00
CA SER A 170 -6.02 -6.50 23.49
C SER A 170 -7.14 -6.45 22.43
N VAL A 171 -6.82 -6.70 21.17
CA VAL A 171 -7.82 -7.06 20.16
C VAL A 171 -8.06 -8.57 20.25
N GLU A 172 -9.32 -8.99 20.28
CA GLU A 172 -9.71 -10.41 20.32
C GLU A 172 -9.22 -11.11 19.05
N GLY A 173 -8.55 -12.26 19.20
CA GLY A 173 -7.86 -12.95 18.11
C GLY A 173 -8.78 -13.52 17.03
N ASP A 174 -10.04 -13.83 17.36
CA ASP A 174 -11.11 -14.27 16.45
C ASP A 174 -11.64 -13.14 15.56
N ARG A 175 -11.44 -11.89 15.98
CA ARG A 175 -11.72 -10.69 15.17
C ARG A 175 -10.58 -10.29 14.23
N VAL A 176 -9.49 -11.08 14.15
CA VAL A 176 -8.34 -10.76 13.31
C VAL A 176 -8.07 -11.89 12.32
N SER A 177 -8.28 -11.63 11.04
CA SER A 177 -8.02 -12.54 9.93
C SER A 177 -6.74 -12.14 9.17
N VAL A 178 -5.85 -13.10 8.94
CA VAL A 178 -4.64 -12.90 8.13
C VAL A 178 -4.99 -13.14 6.66
N THR A 179 -5.28 -12.07 5.95
CA THR A 179 -5.77 -12.10 4.56
C THR A 179 -4.75 -11.65 3.53
N GLY A 180 -3.74 -10.91 3.94
CA GLY A 180 -2.88 -10.12 3.06
C GLY A 180 -3.43 -8.70 2.83
N ILE A 181 -2.64 -7.87 2.15
CA ILE A 181 -3.04 -6.52 1.72
C ILE A 181 -3.78 -6.64 0.38
N PRO A 182 -4.99 -6.07 0.22
CA PRO A 182 -5.75 -6.21 -1.02
C PRO A 182 -5.08 -5.47 -2.18
N ILE A 183 -4.81 -6.21 -3.24
CA ILE A 183 -4.26 -5.74 -4.52
C ILE A 183 -5.24 -6.04 -5.65
N ALA A 184 -5.10 -5.36 -6.78
CA ALA A 184 -5.96 -5.57 -7.95
C ALA A 184 -5.84 -6.99 -8.50
N ALA A 185 -6.95 -7.58 -8.98
CA ALA A 185 -7.02 -8.96 -9.46
C ALA A 185 -5.98 -9.28 -10.55
N ARG A 186 -5.62 -8.29 -11.36
CA ARG A 186 -4.59 -8.42 -12.42
C ARG A 186 -3.19 -8.83 -11.94
N PHE A 187 -2.88 -8.72 -10.63
CA PHE A 187 -1.64 -9.24 -10.05
C PHE A 187 -1.71 -10.75 -9.75
N SER A 188 -2.90 -11.35 -9.87
CA SER A 188 -3.12 -12.81 -9.77
C SER A 188 -3.17 -13.49 -11.14
N ASP A 189 -3.27 -12.71 -12.24
CA ASP A 189 -3.40 -13.25 -13.58
C ASP A 189 -2.09 -13.91 -14.06
N ALA A 190 -2.22 -14.91 -14.91
CA ALA A 190 -1.09 -15.48 -15.63
C ALA A 190 -0.61 -14.47 -16.69
N LEU A 191 0.55 -13.87 -16.49
CA LEU A 191 1.11 -12.86 -17.38
C LEU A 191 2.14 -13.48 -18.33
N ASP A 192 1.99 -13.23 -19.63
CA ASP A 192 3.00 -13.56 -20.64
C ASP A 192 4.14 -12.52 -20.61
N ALA A 193 5.15 -12.80 -19.77
CA ALA A 193 6.31 -11.93 -19.62
C ALA A 193 7.05 -11.69 -20.96
N THR A 194 7.09 -12.68 -21.86
CA THR A 194 7.76 -12.53 -23.15
C THR A 194 7.03 -11.55 -24.06
N ALA A 195 5.70 -11.66 -24.15
CA ALA A 195 4.89 -10.71 -24.92
C ALA A 195 4.98 -9.30 -24.35
N ILE A 196 4.99 -9.16 -23.01
CA ILE A 196 5.12 -7.87 -22.32
C ILE A 196 6.50 -7.26 -22.58
N ARG A 197 7.61 -8.03 -22.46
CA ARG A 197 8.98 -7.55 -22.76
C ARG A 197 9.08 -7.02 -24.18
N ARG A 198 8.55 -7.75 -25.15
CA ARG A 198 8.53 -7.33 -26.56
C ARG A 198 7.76 -6.03 -26.77
N ARG A 199 6.58 -5.88 -26.12
CA ARG A 199 5.75 -4.66 -26.20
C ARG A 199 6.47 -3.45 -25.60
N PHE A 200 7.25 -3.64 -24.54
CA PHE A 200 8.04 -2.57 -23.92
C PHE A 200 9.36 -2.30 -24.62
N GLY A 201 9.70 -3.07 -25.67
CA GLY A 201 10.98 -2.93 -26.38
C GLY A 201 12.17 -3.40 -25.54
N LEU A 202 11.95 -4.27 -24.56
CA LEU A 202 13.00 -4.82 -23.71
C LEU A 202 13.74 -5.96 -24.41
N ARG A 203 15.04 -6.00 -24.20
CA ARG A 203 15.91 -7.06 -24.71
C ARG A 203 15.72 -8.33 -23.87
N ASP A 204 15.66 -9.50 -24.55
CA ASP A 204 15.48 -10.78 -23.86
C ASP A 204 16.76 -11.32 -23.20
N ASP A 205 17.94 -10.88 -23.69
CA ASP A 205 19.25 -11.26 -23.19
C ASP A 205 19.72 -10.45 -21.97
N LEU A 206 18.98 -9.42 -21.56
CA LEU A 206 19.32 -8.58 -20.41
C LEU A 206 18.31 -8.74 -19.26
N PRO A 207 18.79 -8.91 -18.01
CA PRO A 207 17.93 -8.79 -16.86
C PRO A 207 17.38 -7.37 -16.75
N THR A 208 16.17 -7.25 -16.19
CA THR A 208 15.45 -5.97 -16.08
C THR A 208 15.36 -5.52 -14.62
N ILE A 209 15.83 -4.31 -14.34
CA ILE A 209 15.65 -3.64 -13.05
C ILE A 209 14.49 -2.66 -13.18
N LEU A 210 13.48 -2.77 -12.32
CA LEU A 210 12.39 -1.81 -12.22
C LEU A 210 12.67 -0.81 -11.10
N VAL A 211 12.70 0.48 -11.42
CA VAL A 211 12.87 1.57 -10.43
C VAL A 211 11.55 2.31 -10.26
N LEU A 212 11.05 2.36 -9.01
CA LEU A 212 9.78 2.99 -8.66
C LEU A 212 10.01 4.20 -7.74
N GLY A 213 9.61 5.39 -8.19
CA GLY A 213 9.62 6.62 -7.39
C GLY A 213 8.38 6.83 -6.51
N GLY A 214 7.47 5.83 -6.45
CA GLY A 214 6.16 5.98 -5.82
C GLY A 214 5.18 6.80 -6.67
N GLY A 215 3.89 6.83 -6.28
CA GLY A 215 2.82 7.45 -7.08
C GLY A 215 2.99 8.95 -7.34
N PHE A 216 3.75 9.65 -6.51
CA PHE A 216 4.07 11.08 -6.65
C PHE A 216 5.48 11.32 -7.22
N GLY A 217 6.24 10.27 -7.57
CA GLY A 217 7.62 10.40 -8.03
C GLY A 217 8.57 10.87 -6.92
N MET A 218 8.22 10.60 -5.65
CA MET A 218 9.05 10.93 -4.50
C MET A 218 10.19 9.93 -4.35
N GLY A 219 11.36 10.43 -4.02
CA GLY A 219 12.57 9.62 -3.80
C GLY A 219 13.69 9.98 -4.77
N PRO A 220 14.91 9.51 -4.53
CA PRO A 220 16.10 9.89 -5.26
C PRO A 220 16.25 9.12 -6.59
N VAL A 221 15.18 9.09 -7.43
CA VAL A 221 15.15 8.28 -8.67
C VAL A 221 16.31 8.65 -9.61
N ALA A 222 16.57 9.93 -9.81
CA ALA A 222 17.68 10.39 -10.64
C ALA A 222 19.03 9.93 -10.11
N ALA A 223 19.23 10.03 -8.77
CA ALA A 223 20.46 9.58 -8.14
C ALA A 223 20.60 8.04 -8.19
N ILE A 224 19.50 7.29 -8.06
CA ILE A 224 19.51 5.82 -8.21
C ILE A 224 19.97 5.45 -9.62
N LEU A 225 19.43 6.11 -10.65
CA LEU A 225 19.82 5.84 -12.05
C LEU A 225 21.28 6.20 -12.32
N ALA A 226 21.76 7.32 -11.75
CA ALA A 226 23.17 7.69 -11.85
C ALA A 226 24.08 6.65 -11.19
N ALA A 227 23.71 6.17 -10.00
CA ALA A 227 24.44 5.09 -9.34
C ALA A 227 24.42 3.78 -10.12
N LEU A 228 23.30 3.44 -10.77
CA LEU A 228 23.20 2.24 -11.62
C LEU A 228 24.16 2.27 -12.82
N ASP A 229 24.58 3.43 -13.29
CA ASP A 229 25.61 3.54 -14.34
C ASP A 229 26.99 3.02 -13.90
N ASP A 230 27.26 2.93 -12.59
CA ASP A 230 28.51 2.36 -12.06
C ASP A 230 28.53 0.82 -12.01
N VAL A 231 27.37 0.17 -12.19
CA VAL A 231 27.27 -1.29 -12.25
C VAL A 231 27.95 -1.81 -13.50
N LYS A 232 28.82 -2.81 -13.37
CA LYS A 232 29.60 -3.35 -14.50
C LYS A 232 28.84 -4.40 -15.30
N ARG A 233 28.03 -5.19 -14.62
CA ARG A 233 27.21 -6.25 -15.21
C ARG A 233 26.15 -5.65 -16.16
N PRO A 234 25.94 -6.22 -17.35
CA PRO A 234 24.91 -5.74 -18.27
C PRO A 234 23.49 -6.03 -17.73
N PHE A 235 22.61 -5.04 -17.81
CA PHE A 235 21.19 -5.10 -17.53
C PHE A 235 20.46 -3.99 -18.27
N GLN A 236 19.16 -3.94 -18.17
CA GLN A 236 18.32 -2.83 -18.64
C GLN A 236 17.41 -2.34 -17.51
N THR A 237 16.94 -1.11 -17.62
CA THR A 237 16.13 -0.47 -16.57
C THR A 237 14.79 -0.02 -17.12
N VAL A 238 13.73 -0.29 -16.38
CA VAL A 238 12.42 0.36 -16.54
C VAL A 238 12.22 1.29 -15.35
N VAL A 239 11.91 2.56 -15.62
CA VAL A 239 11.70 3.57 -14.57
C VAL A 239 10.29 4.09 -14.67
N VAL A 240 9.56 4.09 -13.55
CA VAL A 240 8.24 4.71 -13.47
C VAL A 240 8.35 6.02 -12.67
N ALA A 241 8.36 7.15 -13.40
CA ALA A 241 8.41 8.50 -12.81
C ALA A 241 7.06 8.97 -12.23
N GLY A 242 5.99 8.17 -12.42
CA GLY A 242 4.67 8.52 -11.94
C GLY A 242 4.12 9.79 -12.59
N ARG A 243 3.50 10.66 -11.79
CA ARG A 243 2.90 11.92 -12.26
C ARG A 243 3.90 13.08 -12.40
N ASN A 244 5.18 12.84 -12.09
CA ASN A 244 6.22 13.86 -12.19
C ASN A 244 6.72 13.99 -13.64
N ILE A 245 6.13 14.91 -14.39
CA ILE A 245 6.43 15.15 -15.81
C ILE A 245 7.86 15.71 -15.99
N GLU A 246 8.31 16.53 -15.05
CA GLU A 246 9.65 17.15 -15.10
C GLU A 246 10.72 16.08 -14.91
N LEU A 247 10.57 15.23 -13.90
CA LEU A 247 11.45 14.08 -13.66
C LEU A 247 11.49 13.16 -14.89
N ARG A 248 10.33 12.83 -15.47
CA ARG A 248 10.28 12.01 -16.70
C ARG A 248 11.08 12.62 -17.84
N ARG A 249 10.96 13.93 -18.06
CA ARG A 249 11.70 14.65 -19.12
C ARG A 249 13.19 14.69 -18.85
N GLU A 250 13.57 14.99 -17.61
CA GLU A 250 14.97 15.01 -17.16
C GLU A 250 15.64 13.65 -17.38
N LEU A 251 15.03 12.57 -16.91
CA LEU A 251 15.56 11.22 -17.01
C LEU A 251 15.64 10.73 -18.47
N GLY A 252 14.65 11.11 -19.30
CA GLY A 252 14.61 10.71 -20.70
C GLY A 252 15.61 11.48 -21.60
N ALA A 253 16.15 12.61 -21.14
CA ALA A 253 17.13 13.40 -21.86
C ALA A 253 18.60 13.01 -21.55
N GLN A 254 18.84 12.14 -20.60
CA GLN A 254 20.17 11.76 -20.14
C GLN A 254 20.62 10.46 -20.83
N ASP A 255 21.83 10.48 -21.42
CA ASP A 255 22.49 9.27 -21.87
C ASP A 255 22.88 8.39 -20.67
N ARG A 256 22.59 7.10 -20.78
CA ARG A 256 22.84 6.11 -19.73
C ARG A 256 23.74 5.00 -20.26
N ARG A 257 24.56 4.46 -19.39
CA ARG A 257 25.40 3.31 -19.70
C ARG A 257 24.56 2.07 -20.05
N HIS A 258 23.44 1.90 -19.39
CA HIS A 258 22.52 0.77 -19.58
C HIS A 258 21.25 1.22 -20.28
N PRO A 259 20.65 0.38 -21.18
CA PRO A 259 19.36 0.70 -21.79
C PRO A 259 18.32 1.05 -20.73
N THR A 260 17.70 2.23 -20.84
CA THR A 260 16.78 2.75 -19.83
C THR A 260 15.48 3.22 -20.48
N HIS A 261 14.36 2.66 -20.04
CA HIS A 261 13.01 2.99 -20.50
C HIS A 261 12.29 3.81 -19.44
N VAL A 262 12.08 5.11 -19.71
CA VAL A 262 11.44 6.02 -18.75
C VAL A 262 9.95 6.16 -19.05
N LEU A 263 9.13 5.64 -18.14
CA LEU A 263 7.68 5.70 -18.20
C LEU A 263 7.15 6.81 -17.28
N GLY A 264 6.03 7.43 -17.67
CA GLY A 264 5.28 8.34 -16.82
C GLY A 264 4.36 7.60 -15.84
N PHE A 265 3.17 8.15 -15.62
CA PHE A 265 2.13 7.45 -14.87
C PHE A 265 1.61 6.25 -15.68
N VAL A 266 1.63 5.07 -15.08
CA VAL A 266 1.19 3.82 -15.71
C VAL A 266 -0.05 3.26 -15.00
N THR A 267 -0.93 2.63 -15.79
CA THR A 267 -2.09 1.89 -15.26
C THR A 267 -1.87 0.38 -15.27
N ASN A 268 -0.78 -0.08 -15.89
CA ASN A 268 -0.38 -1.46 -16.05
C ASN A 268 0.88 -1.82 -15.22
N MET A 269 0.91 -1.38 -13.96
CA MET A 269 2.04 -1.64 -13.05
C MET A 269 2.33 -3.15 -12.91
N HIS A 270 1.30 -4.01 -12.92
CA HIS A 270 1.45 -5.46 -12.90
C HIS A 270 2.33 -5.98 -14.04
N GLU A 271 2.24 -5.40 -15.23
CA GLU A 271 3.09 -5.75 -16.37
C GLU A 271 4.53 -5.26 -16.18
N CYS A 272 4.70 -4.01 -15.69
CA CYS A 272 6.04 -3.48 -15.38
C CYS A 272 6.74 -4.35 -14.33
N MET A 273 6.03 -4.77 -13.29
CA MET A 273 6.58 -5.67 -12.28
C MET A 273 6.81 -7.09 -12.80
N ALA A 274 5.93 -7.62 -13.66
CA ALA A 274 6.06 -8.96 -14.20
C ALA A 274 7.35 -9.17 -14.98
N VAL A 275 7.81 -8.16 -15.73
CA VAL A 275 9.05 -8.23 -16.52
C VAL A 275 10.31 -7.91 -15.73
N ALA A 276 10.17 -7.42 -14.49
CA ALA A 276 11.31 -7.10 -13.64
C ALA A 276 11.95 -8.36 -13.04
N ASP A 277 13.27 -8.39 -12.98
CA ASP A 277 14.04 -9.36 -12.23
C ASP A 277 14.32 -8.85 -10.82
N LEU A 278 14.52 -7.53 -10.65
CA LEU A 278 14.72 -6.87 -9.37
C LEU A 278 13.94 -5.54 -9.34
N ILE A 279 13.28 -5.24 -8.23
CA ILE A 279 12.55 -3.98 -8.06
C ILE A 279 13.26 -3.11 -7.01
N ILE A 280 13.67 -1.90 -7.40
CA ILE A 280 14.24 -0.90 -6.48
C ILE A 280 13.14 0.08 -6.11
N THR A 281 12.79 0.14 -4.84
CA THR A 281 11.66 0.96 -4.36
C THR A 281 11.73 1.25 -2.87
N LYS A 282 10.88 2.17 -2.41
CA LYS A 282 10.52 2.28 -0.99
C LYS A 282 9.55 1.15 -0.62
N PRO A 283 9.59 0.62 0.61
CA PRO A 283 8.80 -0.53 1.02
C PRO A 283 7.38 -0.12 1.47
N GLY A 284 6.64 0.59 0.60
CA GLY A 284 5.23 0.89 0.84
C GLY A 284 4.40 -0.41 0.83
N GLY A 285 3.43 -0.53 1.75
CA GLY A 285 2.68 -1.78 1.96
C GLY A 285 2.07 -2.35 0.68
N LEU A 286 1.38 -1.52 -0.12
CA LEU A 286 0.76 -1.99 -1.36
C LEU A 286 1.79 -2.41 -2.42
N THR A 287 2.80 -1.59 -2.69
CA THR A 287 3.86 -1.92 -3.67
C THR A 287 4.58 -3.20 -3.29
N SER A 288 4.83 -3.39 -1.99
CA SER A 288 5.42 -4.62 -1.46
C SER A 288 4.50 -5.82 -1.68
N ALA A 289 3.20 -5.70 -1.37
CA ALA A 289 2.23 -6.76 -1.59
C ALA A 289 2.09 -7.16 -3.07
N GLU A 290 2.10 -6.18 -3.98
CA GLU A 290 2.09 -6.37 -5.44
C GLU A 290 3.35 -7.12 -5.92
N ALA A 291 4.53 -6.71 -5.45
CA ALA A 291 5.79 -7.38 -5.78
C ALA A 291 5.84 -8.82 -5.26
N LEU A 292 5.41 -9.04 -4.01
CA LEU A 292 5.34 -10.36 -3.39
C LEU A 292 4.38 -11.29 -4.14
N ALA A 293 3.22 -10.79 -4.56
CA ALA A 293 2.25 -11.57 -5.34
C ALA A 293 2.82 -12.09 -6.65
N LEU A 294 3.69 -11.31 -7.30
CA LEU A 294 4.41 -11.69 -8.53
C LEU A 294 5.73 -12.41 -8.25
N GLY A 295 6.08 -12.67 -6.99
CA GLY A 295 7.33 -13.31 -6.61
C GLY A 295 8.58 -12.51 -6.97
N LYS A 296 8.52 -11.17 -6.88
CA LYS A 296 9.62 -10.28 -7.30
C LYS A 296 10.47 -9.86 -6.10
N PRO A 297 11.80 -10.07 -6.17
CA PRO A 297 12.73 -9.60 -5.16
C PRO A 297 12.77 -8.07 -5.09
N LEU A 298 12.92 -7.53 -3.88
CA LEU A 298 12.97 -6.10 -3.63
C LEU A 298 14.38 -5.66 -3.18
N LEU A 299 14.87 -4.57 -3.74
CA LEU A 299 15.96 -3.78 -3.15
C LEU A 299 15.37 -2.51 -2.55
N ILE A 300 15.31 -2.46 -1.23
CA ILE A 300 14.71 -1.37 -0.48
C ILE A 300 15.69 -0.22 -0.35
N LEU A 301 15.21 1.00 -0.62
CA LEU A 301 15.96 2.22 -0.42
C LEU A 301 15.06 3.29 0.22
N SER A 302 15.62 4.08 1.14
CA SER A 302 14.97 5.26 1.74
C SER A 302 13.55 5.01 2.29
N PRO A 303 13.34 4.05 3.20
CA PRO A 303 12.04 3.85 3.82
C PRO A 303 11.65 5.08 4.64
N ILE A 304 10.38 5.46 4.59
CA ILE A 304 9.82 6.51 5.44
C ILE A 304 9.81 5.99 6.90
N PRO A 305 10.27 6.80 7.89
CA PRO A 305 10.19 6.43 9.30
C PRO A 305 8.77 5.98 9.71
N GLY A 306 8.68 5.04 10.63
CA GLY A 306 7.41 4.46 11.07
C GLY A 306 6.97 3.28 10.19
N GLN A 307 5.84 3.38 9.50
CA GLN A 307 5.23 2.23 8.80
C GLN A 307 6.11 1.62 7.70
N GLU A 308 6.85 2.43 6.91
CA GLU A 308 7.71 1.85 5.86
C GLU A 308 8.96 1.19 6.45
N MET A 309 9.44 1.66 7.61
CA MET A 309 10.52 0.97 8.33
C MET A 309 10.06 -0.42 8.78
N ALA A 310 8.89 -0.52 9.39
CA ALA A 310 8.32 -1.81 9.80
C ALA A 310 8.04 -2.74 8.61
N ASN A 311 7.55 -2.20 7.50
CA ASN A 311 7.40 -2.96 6.26
C ASN A 311 8.76 -3.47 5.75
N SER A 312 9.80 -2.62 5.82
CA SER A 312 11.18 -2.99 5.46
C SER A 312 11.67 -4.16 6.31
N ASP A 313 11.52 -4.08 7.62
CA ASP A 313 11.98 -5.09 8.57
C ASP A 313 11.28 -6.44 8.30
N PHE A 314 9.96 -6.45 8.11
CA PHE A 314 9.21 -7.64 7.72
C PHE A 314 9.75 -8.30 6.45
N LEU A 315 9.99 -7.51 5.39
CA LEU A 315 10.47 -8.02 4.10
C LEU A 315 11.90 -8.59 4.18
N LEU A 316 12.76 -7.95 4.99
CA LEU A 316 14.13 -8.39 5.23
C LEU A 316 14.17 -9.69 6.06
N GLU A 317 13.39 -9.76 7.14
CA GLU A 317 13.30 -10.95 8.00
C GLU A 317 12.75 -12.16 7.24
N ARG A 318 11.80 -11.94 6.33
CA ARG A 318 11.24 -12.97 5.47
C ARG A 318 12.12 -13.33 4.28
N GLY A 319 13.26 -12.66 4.09
CA GLY A 319 14.21 -12.93 3.03
C GLY A 319 13.72 -12.55 1.62
N ALA A 320 12.64 -11.78 1.50
CA ALA A 320 12.10 -11.33 0.21
C ALA A 320 12.76 -10.02 -0.30
N ALA A 321 13.54 -9.36 0.54
CA ALA A 321 14.20 -8.10 0.22
C ALA A 321 15.66 -8.07 0.65
N ALA A 322 16.40 -7.15 0.04
CA ALA A 322 17.68 -6.62 0.52
C ALA A 322 17.55 -5.10 0.69
N LYS A 323 18.45 -4.48 1.45
CA LYS A 323 18.43 -3.04 1.72
C LYS A 323 19.74 -2.38 1.28
N ALA A 324 19.61 -1.25 0.57
CA ALA A 324 20.66 -0.27 0.40
C ALA A 324 20.39 0.88 1.39
N ASN A 325 21.34 1.18 2.27
CA ASN A 325 21.17 2.24 3.27
C ASN A 325 21.30 3.63 2.66
N ARG A 326 22.10 3.72 1.57
CA ARG A 326 22.36 4.94 0.80
C ARG A 326 22.32 4.63 -0.67
N VAL A 327 22.18 5.67 -1.50
CA VAL A 327 22.20 5.53 -2.96
C VAL A 327 23.53 4.94 -3.46
N GLU A 328 24.65 5.30 -2.82
CA GLU A 328 25.99 4.82 -3.15
C GLU A 328 26.15 3.31 -2.93
N ASP A 329 25.30 2.69 -2.11
CA ASP A 329 25.29 1.23 -1.90
C ASP A 329 24.59 0.46 -3.00
N VAL A 330 23.78 1.13 -3.85
CA VAL A 330 22.95 0.50 -4.88
C VAL A 330 23.78 -0.31 -5.87
N PRO A 331 24.90 0.19 -6.44
CA PRO A 331 25.73 -0.59 -7.37
C PRO A 331 26.22 -1.89 -6.77
N PHE A 332 26.77 -1.83 -5.56
CA PHE A 332 27.26 -3.02 -4.84
C PHE A 332 26.13 -4.05 -4.62
N ARG A 333 24.94 -3.60 -4.20
CA ARG A 333 23.80 -4.49 -3.97
C ARG A 333 23.30 -5.12 -5.25
N VAL A 334 23.22 -4.37 -6.34
CA VAL A 334 22.81 -4.89 -7.66
C VAL A 334 23.81 -5.93 -8.16
N GLU A 335 25.11 -5.66 -8.09
CA GLU A 335 26.16 -6.64 -8.47
C GLU A 335 26.09 -7.92 -7.64
N GLN A 336 25.81 -7.82 -6.34
CA GLN A 336 25.69 -8.94 -5.42
C GLN A 336 24.42 -9.78 -5.71
N LEU A 337 23.31 -9.14 -6.06
CA LEU A 337 22.00 -9.80 -6.14
C LEU A 337 21.70 -10.32 -7.55
N LEU A 338 21.87 -9.49 -8.58
CA LEU A 338 21.36 -9.79 -9.92
C LEU A 338 21.95 -11.09 -10.49
N GLY A 339 21.07 -12.08 -10.74
CA GLY A 339 21.47 -13.38 -11.28
C GLY A 339 22.23 -14.29 -10.30
N SER A 340 22.25 -13.97 -9.00
CA SER A 340 22.89 -14.82 -7.97
C SER A 340 21.93 -15.87 -7.40
N ALA A 341 22.46 -16.84 -6.65
CA ALA A 341 21.64 -17.76 -5.87
C ALA A 341 20.76 -17.00 -4.86
N LYS A 342 21.29 -15.95 -4.24
CA LYS A 342 20.54 -15.09 -3.29
C LYS A 342 19.32 -14.44 -3.94
N HIS A 343 19.44 -13.99 -5.17
CA HIS A 343 18.30 -13.46 -5.95
C HIS A 343 17.19 -14.50 -6.14
N GLN A 344 17.54 -15.75 -6.42
CA GLN A 344 16.58 -16.85 -6.57
C GLN A 344 15.89 -17.19 -5.25
N GLU A 345 16.66 -17.22 -4.14
CA GLU A 345 16.12 -17.40 -2.79
C GLU A 345 15.12 -16.30 -2.43
N MET A 346 15.46 -15.03 -2.72
CA MET A 346 14.58 -13.89 -2.47
C MET A 346 13.28 -14.00 -3.30
N ALA A 347 13.37 -14.41 -4.56
CA ALA A 347 12.19 -14.62 -5.40
C ALA A 347 11.30 -15.77 -4.88
N ALA A 348 11.91 -16.84 -4.37
CA ALA A 348 11.19 -17.94 -3.75
C ALA A 348 10.50 -17.50 -2.44
N ALA A 349 11.20 -16.74 -1.59
CA ALA A 349 10.66 -16.16 -0.37
C ALA A 349 9.50 -15.21 -0.66
N ALA A 350 9.63 -14.33 -1.66
CA ALA A 350 8.56 -13.43 -2.08
C ALA A 350 7.29 -14.19 -2.48
N ARG A 351 7.43 -15.24 -3.30
CA ARG A 351 6.30 -16.11 -3.68
C ARG A 351 5.64 -16.80 -2.49
N ALA A 352 6.44 -17.27 -1.53
CA ALA A 352 5.93 -17.98 -0.36
C ALA A 352 5.04 -17.12 0.56
N ILE A 353 5.36 -15.83 0.68
CA ILE A 353 4.62 -14.89 1.53
C ILE A 353 3.62 -14.02 0.76
N GLY A 354 3.66 -14.03 -0.58
CA GLY A 354 2.72 -13.31 -1.43
C GLY A 354 1.28 -13.79 -1.24
N ARG A 355 0.32 -12.84 -1.25
CA ARG A 355 -1.11 -13.08 -1.09
C ARG A 355 -1.90 -12.45 -2.25
N PRO A 356 -1.80 -12.99 -3.48
CA PRO A 356 -2.44 -12.39 -4.66
C PRO A 356 -3.96 -12.30 -4.54
N ASP A 357 -4.60 -13.23 -3.83
CA ASP A 357 -6.05 -13.32 -3.63
C ASP A 357 -6.60 -12.49 -2.47
N ALA A 358 -5.79 -11.65 -1.82
CA ALA A 358 -6.15 -10.95 -0.59
C ALA A 358 -7.49 -10.21 -0.68
N ALA A 359 -7.74 -9.48 -1.78
CA ALA A 359 -9.00 -8.74 -1.96
C ALA A 359 -10.22 -9.67 -1.98
N ARG A 360 -10.14 -10.81 -2.67
CA ARG A 360 -11.19 -11.83 -2.73
C ARG A 360 -11.44 -12.47 -1.37
N VAL A 361 -10.37 -12.82 -0.65
CA VAL A 361 -10.45 -13.42 0.69
C VAL A 361 -11.10 -12.46 1.69
N ILE A 362 -10.74 -11.17 1.67
CA ILE A 362 -11.35 -10.14 2.52
C ILE A 362 -12.84 -10.02 2.22
N CYS A 363 -13.22 -9.90 0.93
CA CYS A 363 -14.63 -9.79 0.54
C CYS A 363 -15.44 -11.02 0.96
N ALA A 364 -14.90 -12.23 0.81
CA ALA A 364 -15.54 -13.47 1.23
C ALA A 364 -15.76 -13.49 2.76
N ALA A 365 -14.72 -13.15 3.55
CA ALA A 365 -14.84 -13.09 5.01
C ALA A 365 -15.91 -12.10 5.49
N VAL A 366 -16.04 -10.94 4.84
CA VAL A 366 -17.11 -9.97 5.15
C VAL A 366 -18.47 -10.53 4.75
N ALA A 367 -18.58 -11.15 3.58
CA ALA A 367 -19.84 -11.70 3.06
C ALA A 367 -20.41 -12.80 3.97
N GLU A 368 -19.57 -13.64 4.56
CA GLU A 368 -19.99 -14.65 5.55
C GLU A 368 -20.74 -14.05 6.74
N HIS A 369 -20.43 -12.82 7.15
CA HIS A 369 -21.08 -12.16 8.29
C HIS A 369 -22.36 -11.38 7.94
N VAL A 370 -22.54 -11.00 6.67
CA VAL A 370 -23.65 -10.12 6.29
C VAL A 370 -24.68 -10.80 5.37
N ARG A 371 -24.37 -12.00 4.88
CA ARG A 371 -25.26 -12.80 4.01
C ARG A 371 -25.91 -13.98 4.73
N THR A 372 -25.50 -14.22 5.98
CA THR A 372 -26.22 -15.12 6.90
C THR A 372 -27.35 -14.38 7.61
#